data_1ae11dd780b73475c68a903ef3d20f6d
#
_entry.id   1ae11dd780b73475c68a903ef3d20f6d
#
_cell.length_a   1.000
_cell.length_b   1.000
_cell.length_c   1.000
_cell.angle_alpha   90.00
_cell.angle_beta   90.00
_cell.angle_gamma   90.00
#
_symmetry.space_group_name_H-M   'P 1'
#
loop_
_entity.id
_entity.type
_entity.pdbx_description
1 polymer ?
#
loop_
_entity_poly.entity_id
_entity_poly.type
_entity_poly.pdbx_seq_one_letter_code
_entity_poly.pdbx_strand_id
1 'polypeptide(L)'
;MKVQCTPSKYRRISRWEHEPVLEAMQRRLNLQPEAMTLRRCTVEHVFGTLKHWMGSTHFLTRRLVDVGTEMSLHVLAYNLKRVINILGIAKTMKAVSSMAA
;
A
#
# COMPACT_ATOMS: atom_id res chain seq x y z
N MET A 1 14.74 12.24 41.38
CA MET A 1 14.11 12.07 40.06
C MET A 1 12.86 12.91 39.84
N LYS A 2 12.00 13.16 40.84
CA LYS A 2 10.75 13.97 40.68
C LYS A 2 11.02 15.41 40.24
N VAL A 3 12.05 16.05 40.78
CA VAL A 3 12.42 17.46 40.53
C VAL A 3 12.96 17.66 39.08
N GLN A 4 13.51 16.60 38.45
CA GLN A 4 14.02 16.67 37.10
C GLN A 4 12.93 16.53 36.02
N CYS A 5 11.76 16.00 36.38
CA CYS A 5 10.69 15.72 35.43
C CYS A 5 9.56 16.72 35.43
N THR A 6 9.30 17.41 36.57
CA THR A 6 8.22 18.39 36.68
C THR A 6 8.46 19.34 37.89
N PRO A 7 8.36 20.64 37.71
CA PRO A 7 8.39 21.61 38.81
C PRO A 7 7.09 21.59 39.66
N SER A 8 6.06 20.92 39.17
CA SER A 8 4.74 20.88 39.76
C SER A 8 4.63 19.88 40.92
N LYS A 9 3.74 20.15 41.92
CA LYS A 9 3.46 19.24 43.03
C LYS A 9 2.97 17.86 42.55
N TYR A 10 2.25 17.83 41.42
CA TYR A 10 1.70 16.63 40.81
C TYR A 10 2.20 16.44 39.40
N ARG A 11 2.52 15.20 39.03
CA ARG A 11 2.81 14.83 37.67
C ARG A 11 1.49 14.59 36.94
N ARG A 12 1.21 15.39 35.91
CA ARG A 12 0.05 15.20 35.03
C ARG A 12 0.52 14.47 33.77
N ILE A 13 -0.15 13.38 33.44
CA ILE A 13 0.03 12.63 32.19
C ILE A 13 -1.29 12.76 31.44
N SER A 14 -1.28 13.43 30.31
CA SER A 14 -2.41 13.44 29.40
C SER A 14 -2.33 12.21 28.49
N ARG A 15 -3.48 11.59 28.29
CA ARG A 15 -3.62 10.45 27.38
C ARG A 15 -4.66 10.84 26.32
N TRP A 16 -4.37 10.50 25.06
CA TRP A 16 -5.30 10.73 23.97
C TRP A 16 -6.53 9.81 24.12
N GLU A 17 -7.70 10.32 23.81
CA GLU A 17 -8.98 9.59 23.94
C GLU A 17 -8.96 8.28 23.13
N HIS A 18 -8.32 8.29 21.94
CA HIS A 18 -8.22 7.12 21.05
C HIS A 18 -6.92 6.31 21.21
N GLU A 19 -6.14 6.53 22.25
CA GLU A 19 -4.93 5.76 22.57
C GLU A 19 -5.15 4.24 22.56
N PRO A 20 -6.29 3.70 23.05
CA PRO A 20 -6.56 2.26 23.00
C PRO A 20 -6.53 1.67 21.58
N VAL A 21 -6.84 2.48 20.54
CA VAL A 21 -6.78 2.05 19.14
C VAL A 21 -5.32 1.83 18.72
N LEU A 22 -4.43 2.76 19.09
CA LEU A 22 -2.99 2.65 18.81
C LEU A 22 -2.38 1.46 19.55
N GLU A 23 -2.75 1.27 20.82
CA GLU A 23 -2.29 0.12 21.62
C GLU A 23 -2.75 -1.22 21.03
N ALA A 24 -4.00 -1.28 20.54
CA ALA A 24 -4.53 -2.47 19.88
C ALA A 24 -3.80 -2.75 18.55
N MET A 25 -3.48 -1.72 17.80
CA MET A 25 -2.68 -1.83 16.58
C MET A 25 -1.25 -2.31 16.89
N GLN A 26 -0.60 -1.73 17.90
CA GLN A 26 0.74 -2.12 18.32
C GLN A 26 0.78 -3.59 18.78
N ARG A 27 -0.22 -4.04 19.55
CA ARG A 27 -0.34 -5.45 19.95
C ARG A 27 -0.42 -6.38 18.73
N ARG A 28 -1.23 -6.02 17.71
CA ARG A 28 -1.32 -6.81 16.47
C ARG A 28 -0.01 -6.88 15.72
N LEU A 29 0.70 -5.75 15.62
CA LEU A 29 2.03 -5.71 14.98
C LEU A 29 3.05 -6.56 15.72
N ASN A 30 3.03 -6.55 17.05
CA ASN A 30 3.92 -7.38 17.87
C ASN A 30 3.65 -8.87 17.69
N LEU A 31 2.39 -9.27 17.44
CA LEU A 31 2.02 -10.66 17.15
C LEU A 31 2.38 -11.08 15.71
N GLN A 32 2.58 -10.13 14.81
CA GLN A 32 2.89 -10.36 13.39
C GLN A 32 4.07 -9.49 12.94
N PRO A 33 5.30 -9.78 13.36
CA PRO A 33 6.48 -8.97 13.03
C PRO A 33 6.71 -8.87 11.52
N GLU A 34 6.27 -9.88 10.75
CA GLU A 34 6.36 -9.91 9.29
C GLU A 34 5.36 -8.98 8.56
N ALA A 35 4.35 -8.44 9.27
CA ALA A 35 3.27 -7.67 8.65
C ALA A 35 3.78 -6.44 7.88
N MET A 36 4.79 -5.75 8.39
CA MET A 36 5.38 -4.58 7.72
C MET A 36 6.20 -4.98 6.50
N THR A 37 6.90 -6.09 6.55
CA THR A 37 7.63 -6.65 5.40
C THR A 37 6.66 -7.09 4.31
N LEU A 38 5.60 -7.81 4.69
CA LEU A 38 4.55 -8.22 3.77
C LEU A 38 3.87 -7.02 3.10
N ARG A 39 3.53 -5.99 3.87
CA ARG A 39 2.97 -4.74 3.33
C ARG A 39 3.90 -4.09 2.31
N ARG A 40 5.20 -4.00 2.61
CA ARG A 40 6.19 -3.43 1.68
C ARG A 40 6.24 -4.22 0.38
N CYS A 41 6.26 -5.54 0.45
CA CYS A 41 6.33 -6.39 -0.73
C CYS A 41 5.04 -6.38 -1.57
N THR A 42 3.86 -6.31 -0.91
CA THR A 42 2.58 -6.43 -1.60
C THR A 42 2.01 -5.09 -2.07
N VAL A 43 2.12 -4.04 -1.27
CA VAL A 43 1.49 -2.75 -1.54
C VAL A 43 2.50 -1.73 -2.05
N GLU A 44 3.55 -1.47 -1.29
CA GLU A 44 4.49 -0.39 -1.60
C GLU A 44 5.27 -0.67 -2.89
N HIS A 45 5.67 -1.92 -3.13
CA HIS A 45 6.33 -2.32 -4.37
C HIS A 45 5.44 -2.11 -5.59
N VAL A 46 4.15 -2.45 -5.51
CA VAL A 46 3.19 -2.27 -6.61
C VAL A 46 3.02 -0.79 -6.92
N PHE A 47 2.75 0.02 -5.92
CA PHE A 47 2.60 1.47 -6.09
C PHE A 47 3.89 2.16 -6.52
N GLY A 48 5.03 1.72 -6.02
CA GLY A 48 6.34 2.18 -6.47
C GLY A 48 6.56 1.90 -7.96
N THR A 49 6.19 0.70 -8.42
CA THR A 49 6.26 0.33 -9.83
C THR A 49 5.33 1.18 -10.70
N LEU A 50 4.07 1.36 -10.30
CA LEU A 50 3.11 2.18 -11.02
C LEU A 50 3.58 3.64 -11.14
N LYS A 51 4.07 4.22 -10.06
CA LYS A 51 4.50 5.62 -10.04
C LYS A 51 5.85 5.84 -10.73
N HIS A 52 6.85 5.05 -10.41
CA HIS A 52 8.24 5.30 -10.84
C HIS A 52 8.57 4.70 -12.21
N TRP A 53 8.17 3.45 -12.44
CA TRP A 53 8.51 2.74 -13.67
C TRP A 53 7.49 2.90 -14.79
N MET A 54 6.21 3.10 -14.43
CA MET A 54 5.14 3.30 -15.42
C MET A 54 4.74 4.76 -15.61
N GLY A 55 5.36 5.67 -14.86
CA GLY A 55 5.18 7.11 -15.03
C GLY A 55 3.88 7.69 -14.46
N SER A 56 3.10 6.90 -13.71
CA SER A 56 1.83 7.33 -13.12
C SER A 56 2.04 8.15 -11.84
N THR A 57 2.77 9.26 -11.94
CA THR A 57 3.08 10.11 -10.79
C THR A 57 1.91 10.99 -10.35
N HIS A 58 0.99 11.28 -11.25
CA HIS A 58 -0.22 12.07 -11.03
C HIS A 58 -1.32 11.63 -11.99
N PHE A 59 -2.56 11.92 -11.66
CA PHE A 59 -3.68 11.66 -12.54
C PHE A 59 -3.83 12.78 -13.58
N LEU A 60 -4.13 12.41 -14.81
CA LEU A 60 -4.39 13.34 -15.92
C LEU A 60 -5.82 13.85 -15.91
N THR A 61 -6.72 13.09 -15.28
CA THR A 61 -8.15 13.38 -15.16
C THR A 61 -8.49 13.98 -13.80
N ARG A 62 -9.65 14.66 -13.68
CA ARG A 62 -10.04 15.38 -12.46
C ARG A 62 -11.27 14.81 -11.74
N ARG A 63 -12.18 14.17 -12.47
CA ARG A 63 -13.40 13.61 -11.86
C ARG A 63 -13.13 12.26 -11.28
N LEU A 64 -13.78 11.92 -10.18
CA LEU A 64 -13.59 10.64 -9.47
C LEU A 64 -13.79 9.42 -10.40
N VAL A 65 -14.81 9.46 -11.27
CA VAL A 65 -15.09 8.39 -12.24
C VAL A 65 -13.95 8.23 -13.23
N ASP A 66 -13.45 9.34 -13.77
CA ASP A 66 -12.39 9.35 -14.78
C ASP A 66 -11.05 8.93 -14.16
N VAL A 67 -10.75 9.39 -12.94
CA VAL A 67 -9.60 8.95 -12.14
C VAL A 67 -9.69 7.44 -11.84
N GLY A 68 -10.88 6.94 -11.52
CA GLY A 68 -11.11 5.50 -11.33
C GLY A 68 -10.80 4.69 -12.58
N THR A 69 -11.22 5.18 -13.75
CA THR A 69 -10.92 4.56 -15.05
C THR A 69 -9.43 4.58 -15.36
N GLU A 70 -8.79 5.72 -15.17
CA GLU A 70 -7.34 5.91 -15.35
C GLU A 70 -6.55 4.94 -14.46
N MET A 71 -6.89 4.85 -13.17
CA MET A 71 -6.25 3.92 -12.24
C MET A 71 -6.47 2.45 -12.65
N SER A 72 -7.65 2.10 -13.13
CA SER A 72 -7.96 0.75 -13.62
C SER A 72 -7.09 0.36 -14.82
N LEU A 73 -6.84 1.30 -15.74
CA LEU A 73 -5.94 1.09 -16.87
C LEU A 73 -4.48 0.89 -16.41
N HIS A 74 -4.02 1.66 -15.44
CA HIS A 74 -2.67 1.46 -14.87
C HIS A 74 -2.53 0.10 -14.19
N VAL A 75 -3.54 -0.33 -13.43
CA VAL A 75 -3.56 -1.66 -12.79
C VAL A 75 -3.57 -2.77 -13.85
N LEU A 76 -4.37 -2.62 -14.91
CA LEU A 76 -4.41 -3.56 -16.02
C LEU A 76 -3.03 -3.70 -16.70
N ALA A 77 -2.40 -2.58 -17.04
CA ALA A 77 -1.08 -2.56 -17.67
C ALA A 77 -0.01 -3.20 -16.76
N TYR A 78 -0.06 -2.91 -15.45
CA TYR A 78 0.81 -3.53 -14.46
C TYR A 78 0.62 -5.06 -14.42
N ASN A 79 -0.63 -5.53 -14.35
CA ASN A 79 -0.94 -6.96 -14.31
C ASN A 79 -0.52 -7.66 -15.58
N LEU A 80 -0.77 -7.07 -16.74
CA LEU A 80 -0.36 -7.61 -18.02
C LEU A 80 1.17 -7.74 -18.10
N LYS A 81 1.90 -6.72 -17.71
CA LYS A 81 3.37 -6.76 -17.63
C LYS A 81 3.85 -7.90 -16.71
N ARG A 82 3.22 -8.08 -15.55
CA ARG A 82 3.55 -9.18 -14.64
C ARG A 82 3.28 -10.56 -15.25
N VAL A 83 2.14 -10.74 -15.89
CA VAL A 83 1.77 -11.99 -16.57
C VAL A 83 2.79 -12.31 -17.67
N ILE A 84 3.15 -11.35 -18.51
CA ILE A 84 4.16 -11.51 -19.55
C ILE A 84 5.53 -11.90 -18.97
N ASN A 85 5.92 -11.27 -17.86
CA ASN A 85 7.20 -11.57 -17.20
C ASN A 85 7.23 -12.98 -16.58
N ILE A 86 6.10 -13.50 -16.12
CA ILE A 86 5.99 -14.81 -15.46
C ILE A 86 5.84 -15.92 -16.51
N LEU A 87 4.96 -15.77 -17.48
CA LEU A 87 4.60 -16.81 -18.45
C LEU A 87 5.40 -16.72 -19.76
N GLY A 88 5.93 -15.55 -20.07
CA GLY A 88 6.50 -15.24 -21.38
C GLY A 88 5.43 -14.84 -22.40
N ILE A 89 5.84 -14.12 -23.44
CA ILE A 89 4.95 -13.56 -24.47
C ILE A 89 4.17 -14.65 -25.19
N ALA A 90 4.83 -15.73 -25.63
CA ALA A 90 4.20 -16.78 -26.42
C ALA A 90 3.05 -17.50 -25.71
N LYS A 91 3.23 -17.80 -24.40
CA LYS A 91 2.18 -18.44 -23.59
C LYS A 91 1.03 -17.48 -23.31
N THR A 92 1.34 -16.22 -23.04
CA THR A 92 0.32 -15.18 -22.81
C THR A 92 -0.55 -14.97 -24.04
N MET A 93 0.06 -14.86 -25.23
CA MET A 93 -0.66 -14.72 -26.50
C MET A 93 -1.54 -15.93 -26.79
N LYS A 94 -1.04 -17.15 -26.54
CA LYS A 94 -1.83 -18.38 -26.69
C LYS A 94 -3.05 -18.40 -25.77
N ALA A 95 -2.88 -17.99 -24.51
CA ALA A 95 -3.97 -17.93 -23.54
C ALA A 95 -5.04 -16.91 -23.97
N VAL A 96 -4.64 -15.72 -24.43
CA VAL A 96 -5.57 -14.69 -24.90
C VAL A 96 -6.33 -15.15 -26.14
N SER A 97 -5.66 -15.75 -27.13
CA SER A 97 -6.32 -16.26 -28.34
C SER A 97 -7.30 -17.39 -28.05
N SER A 98 -7.03 -18.27 -27.06
CA SER A 98 -7.95 -19.32 -26.65
C SER A 98 -9.19 -18.80 -25.90
N MET A 99 -9.16 -17.61 -25.36
CA MET A 99 -10.33 -16.97 -24.71
C MET A 99 -11.22 -16.21 -25.71
N ALA A 100 -10.68 -15.91 -26.89
CA ALA A 100 -11.40 -15.17 -27.95
C ALA A 100 -12.12 -16.12 -28.95
N ALA A 101 -11.89 -17.42 -28.84
CA ALA A 101 -12.54 -18.46 -29.64
C ALA A 101 -13.73 -19.09 -28.92
#